data_9fe97aab6a5a2ef61849081697c426b5
#
_entry.id   9fe97aab6a5a2ef61849081697c426b5
#
_cell.length_a   1.000
_cell.length_b   1.000
_cell.length_c   1.000
_cell.angle_alpha   90.00
_cell.angle_beta   90.00
_cell.angle_gamma   90.00
#
_symmetry.space_group_name_H-M   'P 1'
#
loop_
_entity.id
_entity.type
_entity.pdbx_description
1 polymer ?
#
loop_
_entity_poly.entity_id
_entity_poly.type
_entity_poly.pdbx_seq_one_letter_code
_entity_poly.pdbx_strand_id
1 'polypeptide(L)'
;MLKRRTWFSIIILGFLGSLAWGVENQYFNTFLYNNVTPDPRPISWMVAASAITATLASVLMGTFSDRVRHKWGRKPFLLFGYILWGILTASFPTAAFFKPISLAIFMAIFFDCAMTFLGSTANDSVFHAYVADITTTENRGKVMGVLEILSWVALLFVYGGAGIVIDKLGYFAFFYIVGGLVLVLGLVAGLLIQEDKSAAPVVQESYFKQLASTFKDSRNKLSRDLLLVLIAITLWGVAQQVFFPYLIIYINNYLKMTTMQSSLVIFFAILIGGIGAAYPLGLLVDKWGRKKVTILAILFEAVGLFTFSLSHSIIGLILTGILWLAPISAWTIATSAWTKDLFPEDKRGQFGGYVIMFSVAFTMVPGPLLGSWLTTAFGIHTVLNGQEAYIPTPLIFQVAAIATLLALIPILMIKTQKKNQPVTIQDEKVK
;
A
#
# COMPACT_ATOMS: atom_id res chain seq x y z
N MET A 1 10.97 13.11 25.52
CA MET A 1 11.28 11.81 24.91
C MET A 1 10.11 10.85 25.13
N LEU A 2 9.75 10.03 24.13
CA LEU A 2 8.71 8.99 24.29
C LEU A 2 9.18 7.94 25.30
N LYS A 3 8.26 7.45 26.15
CA LYS A 3 8.54 6.39 27.10
C LYS A 3 8.88 5.08 26.37
N ARG A 4 9.74 4.23 26.93
CA ARG A 4 10.15 2.93 26.36
C ARG A 4 8.94 2.04 26.00
N ARG A 5 7.90 2.05 26.83
CA ARG A 5 6.66 1.31 26.62
C ARG A 5 5.89 1.79 25.36
N THR A 6 5.82 3.09 25.15
CA THR A 6 5.19 3.70 23.96
C THR A 6 5.95 3.34 22.67
N TRP A 7 7.30 3.39 22.73
CA TRP A 7 8.12 2.95 21.62
C TRP A 7 7.86 1.49 21.23
N PHE A 8 7.77 0.61 22.23
CA PHE A 8 7.49 -0.80 21.99
C PHE A 8 6.14 -1.02 21.30
N SER A 9 5.07 -0.32 21.76
CA SER A 9 3.76 -0.40 21.09
C SER A 9 3.81 0.11 19.64
N ILE A 10 4.48 1.23 19.37
CA ILE A 10 4.59 1.80 18.02
C ILE A 10 5.34 0.84 17.09
N ILE A 11 6.45 0.28 17.56
CA ILE A 11 7.28 -0.65 16.77
C ILE A 11 6.47 -1.89 16.39
N ILE A 12 5.79 -2.51 17.36
CA ILE A 12 5.01 -3.72 17.10
C ILE A 12 3.83 -3.44 16.18
N LEU A 13 3.01 -2.42 16.48
CA LEU A 13 1.83 -2.12 15.67
C LEU A 13 2.21 -1.70 14.24
N GLY A 14 3.24 -0.88 14.07
CA GLY A 14 3.73 -0.50 12.76
C GLY A 14 4.25 -1.68 11.95
N PHE A 15 5.02 -2.58 12.57
CA PHE A 15 5.49 -3.80 11.94
C PHE A 15 4.33 -4.72 11.52
N LEU A 16 3.38 -4.98 12.45
CA LEU A 16 2.24 -5.86 12.20
C LEU A 16 1.32 -5.32 11.10
N GLY A 17 1.07 -4.00 11.06
CA GLY A 17 0.29 -3.39 10.01
C GLY A 17 0.90 -3.63 8.64
N SER A 18 2.19 -3.34 8.48
CA SER A 18 2.90 -3.56 7.22
C SER A 18 3.01 -5.04 6.83
N LEU A 19 3.15 -5.94 7.82
CA LEU A 19 3.17 -7.38 7.59
C LEU A 19 1.82 -7.88 7.09
N ALA A 20 0.72 -7.48 7.72
CA ALA A 20 -0.63 -7.90 7.34
C ALA A 20 -1.00 -7.39 5.93
N TRP A 21 -0.72 -6.12 5.62
CA TRP A 21 -0.90 -5.57 4.27
C TRP A 21 -0.03 -6.26 3.21
N GLY A 22 1.21 -6.60 3.54
CA GLY A 22 2.09 -7.35 2.65
C GLY A 22 1.54 -8.75 2.31
N VAL A 23 0.94 -9.42 3.29
CA VAL A 23 0.30 -10.73 3.10
C VAL A 23 -0.97 -10.62 2.24
N GLU A 24 -1.85 -9.67 2.53
CA GLU A 24 -3.06 -9.43 1.75
C GLU A 24 -2.75 -9.17 0.28
N ASN A 25 -1.90 -8.20 0.01
CA ASN A 25 -1.63 -7.75 -1.35
C ASN A 25 -1.11 -8.83 -2.31
N GLN A 26 -0.52 -9.92 -1.80
CA GLN A 26 0.06 -10.97 -2.64
C GLN A 26 -0.53 -12.36 -2.35
N TYR A 27 -0.58 -12.76 -1.09
CA TYR A 27 -0.87 -14.15 -0.76
C TYR A 27 -2.37 -14.45 -0.68
N PHE A 28 -3.24 -13.45 -0.47
CA PHE A 28 -4.69 -13.61 -0.63
C PHE A 28 -5.03 -13.90 -2.08
N ASN A 29 -4.45 -13.14 -3.01
CA ASN A 29 -4.65 -13.33 -4.44
C ASN A 29 -4.16 -14.70 -4.90
N THR A 30 -2.96 -15.09 -4.47
CA THR A 30 -2.35 -16.37 -4.82
C THR A 30 -3.13 -17.55 -4.20
N PHE A 31 -3.62 -17.42 -2.97
CA PHE A 31 -4.47 -18.41 -2.33
C PHE A 31 -5.78 -18.59 -3.10
N LEU A 32 -6.47 -17.49 -3.41
CA LEU A 32 -7.73 -17.51 -4.15
C LEU A 32 -7.57 -18.25 -5.49
N TYR A 33 -6.47 -17.94 -6.21
CA TYR A 33 -6.17 -18.58 -7.48
C TYR A 33 -5.87 -20.09 -7.35
N ASN A 34 -5.04 -20.47 -6.39
CA ASN A 34 -4.55 -21.84 -6.27
C ASN A 34 -5.51 -22.79 -5.54
N ASN A 35 -6.35 -22.27 -4.62
CA ASN A 35 -7.15 -23.10 -3.70
C ASN A 35 -8.67 -22.95 -3.86
N VAL A 36 -9.14 -21.90 -4.53
CA VAL A 36 -10.60 -21.67 -4.73
C VAL A 36 -10.94 -21.76 -6.21
N THR A 37 -10.37 -20.91 -7.05
CA THR A 37 -10.62 -20.92 -8.48
C THR A 37 -9.45 -20.33 -9.27
N PRO A 38 -8.92 -21.03 -10.29
CA PRO A 38 -7.83 -20.52 -11.13
C PRO A 38 -8.35 -19.56 -12.21
N ASP A 39 -9.34 -18.76 -11.87
CA ASP A 39 -9.89 -17.66 -12.66
C ASP A 39 -9.40 -16.32 -12.08
N PRO A 40 -8.76 -15.44 -12.85
CA PRO A 40 -8.26 -14.16 -12.37
C PRO A 40 -9.36 -13.11 -12.08
N ARG A 41 -10.59 -13.32 -12.56
CA ARG A 41 -11.70 -12.38 -12.38
C ARG A 41 -12.07 -12.18 -10.91
N PRO A 42 -12.24 -13.23 -10.07
CA PRO A 42 -12.48 -13.06 -8.64
C PRO A 42 -11.39 -12.29 -7.89
N ILE A 43 -10.11 -12.40 -8.32
CA ILE A 43 -9.01 -11.61 -7.75
C ILE A 43 -9.26 -10.12 -7.99
N SER A 44 -9.61 -9.73 -9.21
CA SER A 44 -9.87 -8.32 -9.52
C SER A 44 -11.08 -7.78 -8.75
N TRP A 45 -12.13 -8.57 -8.55
CA TRP A 45 -13.29 -8.18 -7.74
C TRP A 45 -12.92 -8.04 -6.26
N MET A 46 -12.13 -8.97 -5.74
CA MET A 46 -11.65 -8.95 -4.35
C MET A 46 -10.83 -7.69 -4.08
N VAL A 47 -9.80 -7.43 -4.91
CA VAL A 47 -8.94 -6.24 -4.76
C VAL A 47 -9.73 -4.94 -4.93
N ALA A 48 -10.66 -4.87 -5.89
CA ALA A 48 -11.49 -3.69 -6.08
C ALA A 48 -12.43 -3.42 -4.90
N ALA A 49 -13.10 -4.46 -4.39
CA ALA A 49 -13.97 -4.37 -3.23
C ALA A 49 -13.21 -3.97 -1.96
N SER A 50 -12.04 -4.57 -1.75
CA SER A 50 -11.11 -4.27 -0.66
C SER A 50 -10.66 -2.80 -0.72
N ALA A 51 -10.24 -2.30 -1.88
CA ALA A 51 -9.82 -0.90 -2.06
C ALA A 51 -10.93 0.11 -1.75
N ILE A 52 -12.16 -0.18 -2.18
CA ILE A 52 -13.34 0.65 -1.84
C ILE A 52 -13.57 0.61 -0.33
N THR A 53 -13.50 -0.57 0.27
CA THR A 53 -13.67 -0.77 1.72
C THR A 53 -12.60 -0.02 2.51
N ALA A 54 -11.32 -0.11 2.10
CA ALA A 54 -10.21 0.61 2.72
C ALA A 54 -10.43 2.12 2.70
N THR A 55 -10.82 2.65 1.54
CA THR A 55 -11.06 4.08 1.37
C THR A 55 -12.21 4.57 2.25
N LEU A 56 -13.33 3.84 2.26
CA LEU A 56 -14.49 4.17 3.08
C LEU A 56 -14.17 4.04 4.57
N ALA A 57 -13.52 2.94 4.98
CA ALA A 57 -13.14 2.70 6.37
C ALA A 57 -12.21 3.79 6.89
N SER A 58 -11.17 4.17 6.13
CA SER A 58 -10.21 5.20 6.51
C SER A 58 -10.90 6.56 6.75
N VAL A 59 -11.80 6.96 5.87
CA VAL A 59 -12.50 8.25 5.99
C VAL A 59 -13.55 8.21 7.11
N LEU A 60 -14.39 7.19 7.14
CA LEU A 60 -15.48 7.08 8.11
C LEU A 60 -14.94 6.87 9.53
N MET A 61 -14.08 5.87 9.70
CA MET A 61 -13.57 5.50 11.02
C MET A 61 -12.52 6.47 11.54
N GLY A 62 -11.75 7.11 10.66
CA GLY A 62 -10.87 8.21 11.03
C GLY A 62 -11.64 9.34 11.67
N THR A 63 -12.67 9.86 10.99
CA THR A 63 -13.56 10.90 11.53
C THR A 63 -14.27 10.47 12.80
N PHE A 64 -14.75 9.22 12.87
CA PHE A 64 -15.42 8.67 14.04
C PHE A 64 -14.47 8.59 15.25
N SER A 65 -13.25 8.06 15.05
CA SER A 65 -12.27 7.92 16.12
C SER A 65 -11.83 9.28 16.71
N ASP A 66 -11.70 10.31 15.86
CA ASP A 66 -11.40 11.67 16.30
C ASP A 66 -12.52 12.25 17.18
N ARG A 67 -13.77 12.00 16.80
CA ARG A 67 -14.93 12.48 17.52
C ARG A 67 -15.11 11.87 18.90
N VAL A 68 -14.84 10.55 19.03
CA VAL A 68 -15.01 9.82 20.30
C VAL A 68 -13.74 9.79 21.15
N ARG A 69 -12.64 10.38 20.66
CA ARG A 69 -11.32 10.36 21.30
C ARG A 69 -11.36 10.82 22.76
N HIS A 70 -12.13 11.87 23.07
CA HIS A 70 -12.25 12.40 24.44
C HIS A 70 -12.94 11.43 25.42
N LYS A 71 -13.77 10.50 24.91
CA LYS A 71 -14.50 9.52 25.73
C LYS A 71 -13.76 8.20 25.82
N TRP A 72 -13.38 7.64 24.67
CA TRP A 72 -12.85 6.28 24.55
C TRP A 72 -11.33 6.22 24.37
N GLY A 73 -10.73 7.31 23.89
CA GLY A 73 -9.35 7.30 23.43
C GLY A 73 -9.20 6.56 22.10
N ARG A 74 -7.96 6.31 21.68
CA ARG A 74 -7.63 5.53 20.49
C ARG A 74 -7.34 4.06 20.80
N LYS A 75 -7.01 3.76 22.05
CA LYS A 75 -6.63 2.43 22.52
C LYS A 75 -7.64 1.32 22.18
N PRO A 76 -8.96 1.48 22.38
CA PRO A 76 -9.92 0.43 22.04
C PRO A 76 -9.91 0.08 20.55
N PHE A 77 -9.82 1.09 19.67
CA PHE A 77 -9.76 0.86 18.22
C PHE A 77 -8.50 0.09 17.81
N LEU A 78 -7.36 0.42 18.40
CA LEU A 78 -6.10 -0.27 18.13
C LEU A 78 -6.14 -1.69 18.70
N LEU A 79 -6.55 -1.86 19.96
CA LEU A 79 -6.57 -3.16 20.62
C LEU A 79 -7.51 -4.13 19.89
N PHE A 80 -8.80 -3.78 19.79
CA PHE A 80 -9.79 -4.66 19.16
C PHE A 80 -9.59 -4.75 17.65
N GLY A 81 -9.15 -3.69 16.99
CA GLY A 81 -8.88 -3.68 15.56
C GLY A 81 -7.83 -4.71 15.18
N TYR A 82 -6.66 -4.72 15.83
CA TYR A 82 -5.61 -5.70 15.53
C TYR A 82 -5.98 -7.14 15.94
N ILE A 83 -6.70 -7.34 17.06
CA ILE A 83 -7.20 -8.66 17.45
C ILE A 83 -8.12 -9.22 16.36
N LEU A 84 -9.15 -8.46 15.98
CA LEU A 84 -10.13 -8.90 14.99
C LEU A 84 -9.50 -9.02 13.59
N TRP A 85 -8.56 -8.14 13.24
CA TRP A 85 -7.78 -8.25 12.01
C TRP A 85 -7.01 -9.56 11.95
N GLY A 86 -6.31 -9.93 13.03
CA GLY A 86 -5.60 -11.21 13.11
C GLY A 86 -6.52 -12.42 13.00
N ILE A 87 -7.70 -12.39 13.65
CA ILE A 87 -8.71 -13.45 13.54
C ILE A 87 -9.19 -13.60 12.10
N LEU A 88 -9.54 -12.50 11.43
CA LEU A 88 -10.02 -12.55 10.04
C LEU A 88 -8.93 -12.99 9.07
N THR A 89 -7.68 -12.55 9.26
CA THR A 89 -6.55 -13.04 8.48
C THR A 89 -6.36 -14.55 8.62
N ALA A 90 -6.45 -15.08 9.86
CA ALA A 90 -6.39 -16.53 10.09
C ALA A 90 -7.60 -17.25 9.50
N SER A 91 -8.77 -16.63 9.46
CA SER A 91 -10.01 -17.23 8.95
C SER A 91 -10.10 -17.22 7.42
N PHE A 92 -9.35 -16.37 6.73
CA PHE A 92 -9.42 -16.20 5.27
C PHE A 92 -9.32 -17.52 4.48
N PRO A 93 -8.39 -18.45 4.77
CA PRO A 93 -8.27 -19.68 3.99
C PRO A 93 -9.48 -20.62 4.14
N THR A 94 -10.32 -20.42 5.15
CA THR A 94 -11.57 -21.21 5.31
C THR A 94 -12.57 -20.95 4.18
N ALA A 95 -12.41 -19.85 3.42
CA ALA A 95 -13.22 -19.59 2.23
C ALA A 95 -13.21 -20.76 1.24
N ALA A 96 -12.10 -21.50 1.14
CA ALA A 96 -11.99 -22.67 0.25
C ALA A 96 -12.89 -23.86 0.64
N PHE A 97 -13.44 -23.89 1.87
CA PHE A 97 -14.32 -24.98 2.31
C PHE A 97 -15.78 -24.78 1.90
N PHE A 98 -16.15 -23.59 1.46
CA PHE A 98 -17.53 -23.30 1.08
C PHE A 98 -17.86 -23.88 -0.31
N LYS A 99 -19.08 -24.36 -0.47
CA LYS A 99 -19.64 -24.84 -1.74
C LYS A 99 -21.02 -24.23 -1.96
N PRO A 100 -21.42 -23.91 -3.20
CA PRO A 100 -20.65 -24.02 -4.46
C PRO A 100 -19.48 -23.02 -4.55
N ILE A 101 -18.69 -23.08 -5.64
CA ILE A 101 -17.51 -22.21 -5.87
C ILE A 101 -17.87 -20.71 -5.78
N SER A 102 -19.07 -20.34 -6.25
CA SER A 102 -19.55 -18.95 -6.15
C SER A 102 -19.65 -18.46 -4.70
N LEU A 103 -20.06 -19.35 -3.77
CA LEU A 103 -20.07 -19.03 -2.34
C LEU A 103 -18.67 -18.95 -1.77
N ALA A 104 -17.73 -19.80 -2.20
CA ALA A 104 -16.32 -19.71 -1.79
C ALA A 104 -15.69 -18.39 -2.23
N ILE A 105 -15.94 -17.95 -3.47
CA ILE A 105 -15.51 -16.66 -3.98
C ILE A 105 -16.12 -15.52 -3.16
N PHE A 106 -17.42 -15.55 -2.90
CA PHE A 106 -18.09 -14.54 -2.09
C PHE A 106 -17.49 -14.47 -0.67
N MET A 107 -17.25 -15.61 -0.04
CA MET A 107 -16.65 -15.67 1.30
C MET A 107 -15.19 -15.17 1.31
N ALA A 108 -14.42 -15.44 0.27
CA ALA A 108 -13.08 -14.88 0.14
C ALA A 108 -13.12 -13.35 0.05
N ILE A 109 -13.98 -12.79 -0.80
CA ILE A 109 -14.18 -11.33 -0.91
C ILE A 109 -14.69 -10.75 0.41
N PHE A 110 -15.62 -11.43 1.09
CA PHE A 110 -16.15 -10.99 2.38
C PHE A 110 -15.07 -10.94 3.47
N PHE A 111 -14.27 -12.01 3.62
CA PHE A 111 -13.20 -12.04 4.60
C PHE A 111 -12.14 -10.98 4.32
N ASP A 112 -11.79 -10.78 3.05
CA ASP A 112 -10.84 -9.75 2.63
C ASP A 112 -11.39 -8.34 2.95
N CYS A 113 -12.62 -8.01 2.54
CA CYS A 113 -13.25 -6.74 2.87
C CYS A 113 -13.39 -6.51 4.38
N ALA A 114 -13.77 -7.54 5.15
CA ALA A 114 -13.90 -7.44 6.60
C ALA A 114 -12.53 -7.21 7.27
N MET A 115 -11.50 -7.92 6.81
CA MET A 115 -10.13 -7.73 7.24
C MET A 115 -9.63 -6.33 6.91
N THR A 116 -9.84 -5.88 5.67
CA THR A 116 -9.46 -4.55 5.20
C THR A 116 -10.17 -3.43 5.97
N PHE A 117 -11.46 -3.59 6.28
CA PHE A 117 -12.18 -2.62 7.10
C PHE A 117 -11.52 -2.43 8.47
N LEU A 118 -11.13 -3.52 9.12
CA LEU A 118 -10.48 -3.49 10.43
C LEU A 118 -9.04 -2.96 10.34
N GLY A 119 -8.27 -3.40 9.34
CA GLY A 119 -6.90 -2.95 9.08
C GLY A 119 -6.85 -1.46 8.78
N SER A 120 -7.68 -0.98 7.87
CA SER A 120 -7.74 0.45 7.53
C SER A 120 -8.26 1.31 8.69
N THR A 121 -9.17 0.77 9.52
CA THR A 121 -9.59 1.45 10.74
C THR A 121 -8.44 1.53 11.74
N ALA A 122 -7.85 0.38 12.09
CA ALA A 122 -6.86 0.32 13.16
C ALA A 122 -5.51 0.90 12.74
N ASN A 123 -4.99 0.50 11.57
CA ASN A 123 -3.64 0.87 11.12
C ASN A 123 -3.65 2.19 10.35
N ASP A 124 -4.41 2.31 9.25
CA ASP A 124 -4.27 3.45 8.36
C ASP A 124 -4.84 4.74 8.96
N SER A 125 -5.92 4.65 9.74
CA SER A 125 -6.54 5.81 10.38
C SER A 125 -6.06 6.01 11.81
N VAL A 126 -6.41 5.08 12.71
CA VAL A 126 -6.28 5.31 14.16
C VAL A 126 -4.83 5.22 14.63
N PHE A 127 -4.01 4.32 14.08
CA PHE A 127 -2.60 4.21 14.46
C PHE A 127 -1.80 5.43 14.02
N HIS A 128 -1.99 5.89 12.78
CA HIS A 128 -1.31 7.12 12.30
C HIS A 128 -1.75 8.36 13.09
N ALA A 129 -3.04 8.45 13.44
CA ALA A 129 -3.54 9.51 14.31
C ALA A 129 -2.96 9.40 15.73
N TYR A 130 -2.85 8.20 16.29
CA TYR A 130 -2.19 7.98 17.60
C TYR A 130 -0.73 8.42 17.57
N VAL A 131 0.03 8.04 16.53
CA VAL A 131 1.43 8.48 16.35
C VAL A 131 1.52 10.01 16.26
N ALA A 132 0.60 10.65 15.53
CA ALA A 132 0.55 12.12 15.44
C ALA A 132 0.28 12.77 16.80
N ASP A 133 -0.61 12.18 17.62
CA ASP A 133 -1.00 12.68 18.95
C ASP A 133 0.13 12.64 19.98
N ILE A 134 0.98 11.59 19.94
CA ILE A 134 2.05 11.37 20.93
C ILE A 134 3.40 11.93 20.49
N THR A 135 3.52 12.44 19.26
CA THR A 135 4.74 13.00 18.72
C THR A 135 4.71 14.53 18.66
N THR A 136 5.85 15.16 18.94
CA THR A 136 6.09 16.59 18.73
C THR A 136 6.77 16.82 17.39
N THR A 137 6.81 18.07 16.92
CA THR A 137 7.56 18.45 15.69
C THR A 137 9.02 18.02 15.72
N GLU A 138 9.63 17.97 16.91
CA GLU A 138 11.04 17.63 17.10
C GLU A 138 11.33 16.12 16.96
N ASN A 139 10.39 15.26 17.37
CA ASN A 139 10.60 13.80 17.40
C ASN A 139 9.81 13.03 16.33
N ARG A 140 8.84 13.68 15.66
CA ARG A 140 7.98 13.06 14.65
C ARG A 140 8.77 12.46 13.50
N GLY A 141 9.78 13.17 13.00
CA GLY A 141 10.63 12.68 11.92
C GLY A 141 11.34 11.37 12.27
N LYS A 142 11.85 11.27 13.51
CA LYS A 142 12.49 10.04 13.99
C LYS A 142 11.51 8.87 14.08
N VAL A 143 10.29 9.11 14.59
CA VAL A 143 9.26 8.05 14.70
C VAL A 143 8.82 7.59 13.31
N MET A 144 8.56 8.51 12.39
CA MET A 144 8.18 8.17 11.02
C MET A 144 9.29 7.41 10.27
N GLY A 145 10.56 7.78 10.48
CA GLY A 145 11.69 7.06 9.90
C GLY A 145 11.80 5.62 10.43
N VAL A 146 11.55 5.40 11.71
CA VAL A 146 11.51 4.03 12.29
C VAL A 146 10.35 3.23 11.68
N LEU A 147 9.16 3.82 11.54
CA LEU A 147 8.00 3.14 10.94
C LEU A 147 8.27 2.77 9.48
N GLU A 148 8.94 3.63 8.71
CA GLU A 148 9.32 3.33 7.33
C GLU A 148 10.28 2.12 7.25
N ILE A 149 11.31 2.10 8.11
CA ILE A 149 12.23 0.95 8.20
C ILE A 149 11.46 -0.33 8.56
N LEU A 150 10.53 -0.25 9.52
CA LEU A 150 9.72 -1.40 9.94
C LEU A 150 8.82 -1.92 8.82
N SER A 151 8.29 -1.03 7.97
CA SER A 151 7.51 -1.43 6.80
C SER A 151 8.33 -2.25 5.82
N TRP A 152 9.56 -1.82 5.52
CA TRP A 152 10.46 -2.60 4.67
C TRP A 152 10.88 -3.92 5.30
N VAL A 153 11.19 -3.93 6.60
CA VAL A 153 11.53 -5.16 7.34
C VAL A 153 10.34 -6.13 7.33
N ALA A 154 9.11 -5.65 7.52
CA ALA A 154 7.92 -6.48 7.46
C ALA A 154 7.74 -7.12 6.08
N LEU A 155 7.91 -6.36 4.99
CA LEU A 155 7.85 -6.90 3.63
C LEU A 155 8.94 -7.94 3.38
N LEU A 156 10.16 -7.74 3.88
CA LEU A 156 11.21 -8.76 3.80
C LEU A 156 10.83 -10.03 4.57
N PHE A 157 10.19 -9.91 5.73
CA PHE A 157 9.67 -11.06 6.48
C PHE A 157 8.59 -11.81 5.71
N VAL A 158 7.65 -11.07 5.11
CA VAL A 158 6.57 -11.66 4.30
C VAL A 158 7.18 -12.42 3.13
N TYR A 159 7.96 -11.77 2.27
CA TYR A 159 8.49 -12.41 1.07
C TYR A 159 9.62 -13.40 1.35
N GLY A 160 10.43 -13.19 2.37
CA GLY A 160 11.48 -14.14 2.77
C GLY A 160 10.94 -15.39 3.47
N GLY A 161 9.87 -15.24 4.26
CA GLY A 161 9.31 -16.33 5.07
C GLY A 161 8.16 -17.09 4.43
N ALA A 162 7.27 -16.40 3.72
CA ALA A 162 6.03 -16.96 3.21
C ALA A 162 6.25 -18.16 2.29
N GLY A 163 7.16 -18.06 1.33
CA GLY A 163 7.44 -19.15 0.39
C GLY A 163 7.89 -20.42 1.10
N ILE A 164 8.74 -20.28 2.12
CA ILE A 164 9.24 -21.44 2.91
C ILE A 164 8.08 -22.09 3.67
N VAL A 165 7.24 -21.29 4.31
CA VAL A 165 6.10 -21.79 5.10
C VAL A 165 5.06 -22.42 4.18
N ILE A 166 4.71 -21.79 3.07
CA ILE A 166 3.69 -22.28 2.13
C ILE A 166 4.14 -23.58 1.47
N ASP A 167 5.38 -23.68 0.98
CA ASP A 167 5.88 -24.88 0.32
C ASP A 167 6.04 -26.06 1.29
N LYS A 168 6.33 -25.81 2.58
CA LYS A 168 6.50 -26.88 3.59
C LYS A 168 5.24 -27.23 4.35
N LEU A 169 4.41 -26.26 4.70
CA LEU A 169 3.27 -26.42 5.61
C LEU A 169 1.92 -26.08 4.96
N GLY A 170 1.93 -25.51 3.76
CA GLY A 170 0.74 -25.11 3.02
C GLY A 170 0.20 -23.75 3.41
N TYR A 171 -0.75 -23.26 2.62
CA TYR A 171 -1.38 -21.94 2.80
C TYR A 171 -2.13 -21.79 4.13
N PHE A 172 -2.82 -22.85 4.60
CA PHE A 172 -3.58 -22.78 5.84
C PHE A 172 -2.68 -22.48 7.04
N ALA A 173 -1.57 -23.22 7.16
CA ALA A 173 -0.59 -22.98 8.23
C ALA A 173 0.01 -21.56 8.14
N PHE A 174 0.31 -21.09 6.94
CA PHE A 174 0.82 -19.75 6.71
C PHE A 174 -0.15 -18.68 7.24
N PHE A 175 -1.43 -18.73 6.88
CA PHE A 175 -2.43 -17.77 7.33
C PHE A 175 -2.70 -17.86 8.85
N TYR A 176 -2.69 -19.06 9.43
CA TYR A 176 -2.81 -19.22 10.88
C TYR A 176 -1.62 -18.63 11.64
N ILE A 177 -0.40 -18.80 11.12
CA ILE A 177 0.80 -18.21 11.72
C ILE A 177 0.73 -16.68 11.64
N VAL A 178 0.45 -16.11 10.48
CA VAL A 178 0.37 -14.65 10.29
C VAL A 178 -0.76 -14.06 11.12
N GLY A 179 -1.97 -14.61 11.01
CA GLY A 179 -3.12 -14.12 11.77
C GLY A 179 -2.91 -14.25 13.28
N GLY A 180 -2.29 -15.35 13.73
CA GLY A 180 -1.90 -15.56 15.13
C GLY A 180 -0.86 -14.53 15.60
N LEU A 181 0.14 -14.20 14.79
CA LEU A 181 1.11 -13.14 15.10
C LEU A 181 0.43 -11.77 15.23
N VAL A 182 -0.43 -11.40 14.28
CA VAL A 182 -1.17 -10.13 14.32
C VAL A 182 -2.06 -10.07 15.55
N LEU A 183 -2.77 -11.15 15.90
CA LEU A 183 -3.64 -11.23 17.06
C LEU A 183 -2.85 -11.10 18.37
N VAL A 184 -1.85 -11.96 18.57
CA VAL A 184 -1.14 -12.06 19.86
C VAL A 184 -0.29 -10.82 20.12
N LEU A 185 0.53 -10.41 19.14
CA LEU A 185 1.39 -9.24 19.30
C LEU A 185 0.56 -7.95 19.25
N GLY A 186 -0.54 -7.90 18.48
CA GLY A 186 -1.50 -6.80 18.48
C GLY A 186 -2.18 -6.63 19.83
N LEU A 187 -2.60 -7.73 20.48
CA LEU A 187 -3.10 -7.74 21.87
C LEU A 187 -2.06 -7.18 22.84
N VAL A 188 -0.83 -7.70 22.82
CA VAL A 188 0.25 -7.25 23.71
C VAL A 188 0.53 -5.76 23.49
N ALA A 189 0.73 -5.33 22.25
CA ALA A 189 1.01 -3.93 21.93
C ALA A 189 -0.16 -3.01 22.30
N GLY A 190 -1.40 -3.44 22.02
CA GLY A 190 -2.61 -2.70 22.36
C GLY A 190 -2.80 -2.50 23.87
N LEU A 191 -2.48 -3.51 24.70
CA LEU A 191 -2.50 -3.38 26.14
C LEU A 191 -1.45 -2.39 26.67
N LEU A 192 -0.32 -2.28 25.97
CA LEU A 192 0.78 -1.40 26.33
C LEU A 192 0.55 0.07 25.91
N ILE A 193 -0.44 0.38 25.09
CA ILE A 193 -0.76 1.75 24.67
C ILE A 193 -1.04 2.63 25.89
N GLN A 194 -0.35 3.77 25.93
CA GLN A 194 -0.56 4.84 26.90
C GLN A 194 -1.13 6.05 26.16
N GLU A 195 -2.24 6.57 26.64
CA GLU A 195 -2.90 7.76 26.11
C GLU A 195 -3.06 8.81 27.19
N ASP A 196 -2.86 10.07 26.81
CA ASP A 196 -3.30 11.21 27.60
C ASP A 196 -4.74 11.56 27.18
N LYS A 197 -5.68 11.36 28.09
CA LYS A 197 -7.11 11.63 27.86
C LYS A 197 -7.48 13.12 27.97
N SER A 198 -6.48 14.01 28.14
CA SER A 198 -6.68 15.44 28.31
C SER A 198 -7.05 16.20 27.02
N ALA A 199 -7.26 15.50 25.92
CA ALA A 199 -7.63 16.13 24.67
C ALA A 199 -8.99 16.81 24.77
N ALA A 200 -9.02 18.13 24.49
CA ALA A 200 -10.26 18.89 24.44
C ALA A 200 -11.25 18.28 23.41
N PRO A 201 -12.56 18.32 23.69
CA PRO A 201 -13.56 17.86 22.72
C PRO A 201 -13.44 18.67 21.42
N VAL A 202 -13.35 17.99 20.29
CA VAL A 202 -13.41 18.62 18.98
C VAL A 202 -14.79 19.25 18.80
N VAL A 203 -14.83 20.49 18.32
CA VAL A 203 -16.05 21.30 18.13
C VAL A 203 -17.13 20.52 17.39
N GLN A 204 -18.36 20.59 17.89
CA GLN A 204 -19.51 19.75 17.52
C GLN A 204 -20.17 20.18 16.19
N GLU A 205 -19.51 19.98 15.06
CA GLU A 205 -20.26 19.90 13.81
C GLU A 205 -20.92 18.51 13.65
N SER A 206 -22.04 18.46 12.90
CA SER A 206 -22.65 17.16 12.56
C SER A 206 -21.65 16.27 11.84
N TYR A 207 -21.60 14.96 12.20
CA TYR A 207 -20.68 13.99 11.59
C TYR A 207 -20.72 14.01 10.05
N PHE A 208 -21.94 13.99 9.47
CA PHE A 208 -22.11 14.05 8.01
C PHE A 208 -21.71 15.41 7.42
N LYS A 209 -21.86 16.51 8.17
CA LYS A 209 -21.42 17.84 7.72
C LYS A 209 -19.89 17.93 7.70
N GLN A 210 -19.22 17.35 8.69
CA GLN A 210 -17.77 17.28 8.75
C GLN A 210 -17.22 16.40 7.60
N LEU A 211 -17.84 15.26 7.31
CA LEU A 211 -17.52 14.44 6.15
C LEU A 211 -17.73 15.21 4.84
N ALA A 212 -18.88 15.84 4.66
CA ALA A 212 -19.20 16.60 3.46
C ALA A 212 -18.27 17.81 3.27
N SER A 213 -17.88 18.51 4.35
CA SER A 213 -16.96 19.65 4.29
C SER A 213 -15.56 19.22 3.85
N THR A 214 -15.11 18.02 4.26
CA THR A 214 -13.83 17.45 3.81
C THR A 214 -13.76 17.37 2.29
N PHE A 215 -14.86 17.00 1.62
CA PHE A 215 -14.90 16.89 0.16
C PHE A 215 -15.25 18.21 -0.54
N LYS A 216 -16.17 19.02 0.00
CA LYS A 216 -16.69 20.23 -0.64
C LYS A 216 -15.69 21.39 -0.65
N ASP A 217 -15.04 21.64 0.48
CA ASP A 217 -14.11 22.77 0.64
C ASP A 217 -12.80 22.59 -0.14
N SER A 218 -12.39 21.36 -0.36
CA SER A 218 -11.12 21.04 -1.02
C SER A 218 -11.20 21.19 -2.54
N ARG A 219 -12.38 20.95 -3.15
CA ARG A 219 -12.55 21.03 -4.61
C ARG A 219 -12.20 22.40 -5.18
N ASN A 220 -12.55 23.48 -4.49
CA ASN A 220 -12.33 24.85 -4.93
C ASN A 220 -10.89 25.36 -4.71
N LYS A 221 -10.05 24.60 -3.97
CA LYS A 221 -8.66 24.98 -3.63
C LYS A 221 -7.62 24.05 -4.23
N LEU A 222 -8.02 23.07 -5.05
CA LEU A 222 -7.10 22.15 -5.71
C LEU A 222 -6.32 22.93 -6.78
N SER A 223 -5.02 23.13 -6.57
CA SER A 223 -4.19 23.77 -7.59
C SER A 223 -4.06 22.86 -8.81
N ARG A 224 -3.89 23.46 -10.00
CA ARG A 224 -3.68 22.72 -11.26
C ARG A 224 -2.51 21.74 -11.13
N ASP A 225 -1.41 22.18 -10.54
CA ASP A 225 -0.21 21.36 -10.42
C ASP A 225 -0.41 20.18 -9.45
N LEU A 226 -1.13 20.39 -8.35
CA LEU A 226 -1.51 19.31 -7.44
C LEU A 226 -2.41 18.27 -8.13
N LEU A 227 -3.41 18.72 -8.88
CA LEU A 227 -4.28 17.83 -9.64
C LEU A 227 -3.48 17.00 -10.67
N LEU A 228 -2.53 17.62 -11.37
CA LEU A 228 -1.67 16.91 -12.32
C LEU A 228 -0.79 15.86 -11.64
N VAL A 229 -0.23 16.17 -10.46
CA VAL A 229 0.53 15.19 -9.67
C VAL A 229 -0.37 14.03 -9.22
N LEU A 230 -1.59 14.31 -8.74
CA LEU A 230 -2.55 13.28 -8.32
C LEU A 230 -2.97 12.38 -9.51
N ILE A 231 -3.23 12.96 -10.68
CA ILE A 231 -3.52 12.20 -11.91
C ILE A 231 -2.31 11.32 -12.29
N ALA A 232 -1.08 11.84 -12.18
CA ALA A 232 0.12 11.05 -12.43
C ALA A 232 0.22 9.86 -11.47
N ILE A 233 -0.05 10.08 -10.18
CA ILE A 233 -0.08 9.02 -9.16
C ILE A 233 -1.13 7.95 -9.51
N THR A 234 -2.31 8.38 -9.97
CA THR A 234 -3.35 7.43 -10.39
C THR A 234 -2.93 6.62 -11.61
N LEU A 235 -2.46 7.26 -12.69
CA LEU A 235 -2.04 6.55 -13.90
C LEU A 235 -0.92 5.57 -13.64
N TRP A 236 0.08 6.00 -12.87
CA TRP A 236 1.16 5.15 -12.42
C TRP A 236 0.65 3.99 -11.56
N GLY A 237 -0.20 4.26 -10.57
CA GLY A 237 -0.75 3.25 -9.69
C GLY A 237 -1.64 2.24 -10.42
N VAL A 238 -2.43 2.67 -11.42
CA VAL A 238 -3.19 1.74 -12.28
C VAL A 238 -2.23 0.79 -12.99
N ALA A 239 -1.14 1.30 -13.57
CA ALA A 239 -0.13 0.48 -14.24
C ALA A 239 0.46 -0.59 -13.30
N GLN A 240 0.78 -0.21 -12.04
CA GLN A 240 1.25 -1.16 -11.03
C GLN A 240 0.21 -2.25 -10.73
N GLN A 241 -1.03 -1.88 -10.59
CA GLN A 241 -2.11 -2.81 -10.24
C GLN A 241 -2.54 -3.73 -11.40
N VAL A 242 -2.11 -3.47 -12.63
CA VAL A 242 -2.33 -4.40 -13.76
C VAL A 242 -1.65 -5.75 -13.53
N PHE A 243 -0.43 -5.76 -13.00
CA PHE A 243 0.35 -6.99 -12.84
C PHE A 243 0.54 -7.42 -11.39
N PHE A 244 0.55 -6.47 -10.45
CA PHE A 244 0.97 -6.74 -9.08
C PHE A 244 0.13 -7.84 -8.38
N PRO A 245 -1.22 -7.88 -8.47
CA PRO A 245 -2.01 -8.97 -7.90
C PRO A 245 -1.73 -10.34 -8.52
N TYR A 246 -1.17 -10.38 -9.72
CA TYR A 246 -0.92 -11.59 -10.50
C TYR A 246 0.56 -11.98 -10.54
N LEU A 247 1.45 -11.21 -9.90
CA LEU A 247 2.91 -11.38 -9.97
C LEU A 247 3.37 -12.77 -9.55
N ILE A 248 2.98 -13.22 -8.35
CA ILE A 248 3.36 -14.55 -7.85
C ILE A 248 2.69 -15.65 -8.68
N ILE A 249 1.44 -15.45 -9.10
CA ILE A 249 0.71 -16.38 -9.97
C ILE A 249 1.46 -16.56 -11.29
N TYR A 250 1.93 -15.47 -11.91
CA TYR A 250 2.75 -15.51 -13.11
C TYR A 250 4.05 -16.30 -12.90
N ILE A 251 4.80 -15.97 -11.84
CA ILE A 251 6.08 -16.65 -11.57
C ILE A 251 5.86 -18.15 -11.30
N ASN A 252 4.81 -18.51 -10.53
CA ASN A 252 4.55 -19.90 -10.18
C ASN A 252 3.95 -20.70 -11.34
N ASN A 253 2.96 -20.13 -12.05
CA ASN A 253 2.19 -20.91 -13.03
C ASN A 253 2.71 -20.78 -14.47
N TYR A 254 3.24 -19.60 -14.86
CA TYR A 254 3.82 -19.40 -16.19
C TYR A 254 5.27 -19.82 -16.24
N LEU A 255 6.10 -19.35 -15.30
CA LEU A 255 7.54 -19.69 -15.25
C LEU A 255 7.81 -21.03 -14.54
N LYS A 256 6.77 -21.68 -13.97
CA LYS A 256 6.86 -22.99 -13.28
C LYS A 256 7.83 -22.99 -12.10
N MET A 257 7.96 -21.87 -11.42
CA MET A 257 8.78 -21.75 -10.21
C MET A 257 7.98 -22.10 -8.95
N THR A 258 8.65 -22.57 -7.90
CA THR A 258 8.03 -22.83 -6.59
C THR A 258 7.68 -21.50 -5.89
N THR A 259 6.80 -21.54 -4.89
CA THR A 259 6.46 -20.36 -4.10
C THR A 259 7.68 -19.80 -3.36
N MET A 260 8.58 -20.67 -2.93
CA MET A 260 9.86 -20.28 -2.35
C MET A 260 10.74 -19.50 -3.35
N GLN A 261 10.85 -19.98 -4.60
CA GLN A 261 11.65 -19.31 -5.62
C GLN A 261 11.08 -17.94 -5.98
N SER A 262 9.76 -17.83 -6.18
CA SER A 262 9.11 -16.54 -6.44
C SER A 262 9.24 -15.56 -5.27
N SER A 263 9.12 -16.06 -4.05
CA SER A 263 9.33 -15.26 -2.83
C SER A 263 10.77 -14.75 -2.73
N LEU A 264 11.78 -15.58 -3.03
CA LEU A 264 13.19 -15.17 -3.03
C LEU A 264 13.48 -14.12 -4.12
N VAL A 265 12.90 -14.26 -5.32
CA VAL A 265 13.02 -13.24 -6.38
C VAL A 265 12.55 -11.88 -5.86
N ILE A 266 11.35 -11.84 -5.28
CA ILE A 266 10.78 -10.59 -4.76
C ILE A 266 11.57 -10.08 -3.55
N PHE A 267 12.00 -10.97 -2.65
CA PHE A 267 12.82 -10.62 -1.49
C PHE A 267 14.11 -9.88 -1.89
N PHE A 268 14.90 -10.46 -2.81
CA PHE A 268 16.15 -9.83 -3.24
C PHE A 268 15.92 -8.55 -4.05
N ALA A 269 14.86 -8.51 -4.86
CA ALA A 269 14.49 -7.31 -5.60
C ALA A 269 14.10 -6.15 -4.64
N ILE A 270 13.35 -6.43 -3.57
CA ILE A 270 13.01 -5.46 -2.53
C ILE A 270 14.24 -5.06 -1.72
N LEU A 271 15.06 -6.02 -1.29
CA LEU A 271 16.23 -5.75 -0.46
C LEU A 271 17.21 -4.80 -1.15
N ILE A 272 17.47 -5.01 -2.44
CA ILE A 272 18.43 -4.25 -3.21
C ILE A 272 17.77 -3.04 -3.87
N GLY A 273 16.67 -3.24 -4.61
CA GLY A 273 15.98 -2.19 -5.37
C GLY A 273 15.11 -1.28 -4.48
N GLY A 274 14.43 -1.85 -3.49
CA GLY A 274 13.62 -1.06 -2.53
C GLY A 274 14.50 -0.37 -1.49
N ILE A 275 15.07 -1.15 -0.58
CA ILE A 275 15.81 -0.63 0.60
C ILE A 275 17.15 -0.06 0.19
N GLY A 276 17.94 -0.84 -0.55
CA GLY A 276 19.33 -0.44 -0.92
C GLY A 276 19.36 0.82 -1.78
N ALA A 277 18.39 0.99 -2.67
CA ALA A 277 18.32 2.14 -3.56
C ALA A 277 17.64 3.37 -2.93
N ALA A 278 16.83 3.22 -1.89
CA ALA A 278 16.02 4.32 -1.33
C ALA A 278 16.87 5.53 -0.88
N TYR A 279 17.94 5.28 -0.14
CA TYR A 279 18.79 6.38 0.36
C TYR A 279 19.51 7.14 -0.76
N PRO A 280 20.27 6.50 -1.69
CA PRO A 280 20.90 7.22 -2.77
C PRO A 280 19.91 7.90 -3.71
N LEU A 281 18.74 7.31 -3.95
CA LEU A 281 17.70 7.93 -4.77
C LEU A 281 17.05 9.13 -4.08
N GLY A 282 16.90 9.12 -2.76
CA GLY A 282 16.48 10.29 -1.98
C GLY A 282 17.42 11.47 -2.17
N LEU A 283 18.74 11.25 -2.11
CA LEU A 283 19.76 12.29 -2.37
C LEU A 283 19.67 12.83 -3.82
N LEU A 284 19.34 11.98 -4.79
CA LEU A 284 19.12 12.42 -6.17
C LEU A 284 17.87 13.30 -6.31
N VAL A 285 16.79 13.00 -5.60
CA VAL A 285 15.57 13.83 -5.57
C VAL A 285 15.89 15.24 -5.07
N ASP A 286 16.70 15.36 -4.01
CA ASP A 286 17.10 16.66 -3.45
C ASP A 286 18.03 17.42 -4.40
N LYS A 287 18.96 16.73 -5.07
CA LYS A 287 19.96 17.34 -5.97
C LYS A 287 19.39 17.73 -7.34
N TRP A 288 18.64 16.84 -7.98
CA TRP A 288 18.17 17.03 -9.37
C TRP A 288 16.76 17.63 -9.44
N GLY A 289 16.07 17.65 -8.31
CA GLY A 289 14.70 18.14 -8.20
C GLY A 289 13.65 17.08 -8.58
N ARG A 290 12.47 17.24 -8.00
CA ARG A 290 11.40 16.25 -8.03
C ARG A 290 10.95 15.87 -9.44
N LYS A 291 10.70 16.85 -10.31
CA LYS A 291 10.21 16.62 -11.68
C LYS A 291 11.17 15.75 -12.51
N LYS A 292 12.46 16.06 -12.49
CA LYS A 292 13.46 15.30 -13.26
C LYS A 292 13.57 13.86 -12.78
N VAL A 293 13.63 13.66 -11.46
CA VAL A 293 13.74 12.31 -10.88
C VAL A 293 12.49 11.52 -11.15
N THR A 294 11.29 12.11 -11.05
CA THR A 294 10.02 11.46 -11.37
C THR A 294 9.98 11.00 -12.84
N ILE A 295 10.42 11.83 -13.79
CA ILE A 295 10.49 11.45 -15.21
C ILE A 295 11.43 10.26 -15.42
N LEU A 296 12.64 10.32 -14.84
CA LEU A 296 13.61 9.23 -14.95
C LEU A 296 13.09 7.95 -14.29
N ALA A 297 12.44 8.05 -13.13
CA ALA A 297 11.84 6.91 -12.45
C ALA A 297 10.81 6.21 -13.37
N ILE A 298 9.89 6.94 -13.99
CA ILE A 298 8.90 6.38 -14.92
C ILE A 298 9.59 5.66 -16.08
N LEU A 299 10.61 6.25 -16.68
CA LEU A 299 11.33 5.68 -17.83
C LEU A 299 12.07 4.40 -17.46
N PHE A 300 12.86 4.42 -16.36
CA PHE A 300 13.59 3.24 -15.91
C PHE A 300 12.67 2.12 -15.46
N GLU A 301 11.55 2.45 -14.81
CA GLU A 301 10.56 1.47 -14.40
C GLU A 301 9.87 0.80 -15.58
N ALA A 302 9.49 1.56 -16.60
CA ALA A 302 8.93 1.00 -17.83
C ALA A 302 9.90 0.03 -18.52
N VAL A 303 11.20 0.39 -18.59
CA VAL A 303 12.25 -0.51 -19.10
C VAL A 303 12.39 -1.73 -18.18
N GLY A 304 12.37 -1.55 -16.87
CA GLY A 304 12.46 -2.63 -15.89
C GLY A 304 11.30 -3.64 -16.03
N LEU A 305 10.07 -3.16 -16.11
CA LEU A 305 8.89 -4.01 -16.32
C LEU A 305 8.93 -4.75 -17.66
N PHE A 306 9.33 -4.05 -18.73
CA PHE A 306 9.45 -4.69 -20.04
C PHE A 306 10.53 -5.78 -20.04
N THR A 307 11.71 -5.51 -19.48
CA THR A 307 12.80 -6.50 -19.39
C THR A 307 12.47 -7.65 -18.43
N PHE A 308 11.68 -7.37 -17.35
CA PHE A 308 11.17 -8.41 -16.46
C PHE A 308 10.27 -9.40 -17.23
N SER A 309 9.44 -8.92 -18.15
CA SER A 309 8.58 -9.76 -18.99
C SER A 309 9.35 -10.73 -19.91
N LEU A 310 10.61 -10.41 -20.21
CA LEU A 310 11.48 -11.24 -21.05
C LEU A 310 12.36 -12.22 -20.24
N SER A 311 12.34 -12.11 -18.91
CA SER A 311 13.22 -12.88 -18.02
C SER A 311 12.60 -14.22 -17.66
N HIS A 312 13.39 -15.31 -17.75
CA HIS A 312 12.94 -16.66 -17.42
C HIS A 312 13.79 -17.33 -16.34
N SER A 313 14.91 -16.74 -15.95
CA SER A 313 15.80 -17.27 -14.91
C SER A 313 15.63 -16.50 -13.60
N ILE A 314 15.87 -17.16 -12.46
CA ILE A 314 15.80 -16.53 -11.13
C ILE A 314 16.70 -15.28 -11.07
N ILE A 315 17.95 -15.38 -11.54
CA ILE A 315 18.90 -14.26 -11.55
C ILE A 315 18.39 -13.13 -12.47
N GLY A 316 17.89 -13.46 -13.67
CA GLY A 316 17.31 -12.48 -14.59
C GLY A 316 16.12 -11.76 -13.98
N LEU A 317 15.22 -12.47 -13.30
CA LEU A 317 14.07 -11.90 -12.62
C LEU A 317 14.49 -11.01 -11.43
N ILE A 318 15.52 -11.38 -10.68
CA ILE A 318 16.07 -10.53 -9.60
C ILE A 318 16.64 -9.23 -10.17
N LEU A 319 17.50 -9.31 -11.20
CA LEU A 319 18.14 -8.15 -11.79
C LEU A 319 17.13 -7.17 -12.42
N THR A 320 16.19 -7.72 -13.20
CA THR A 320 15.13 -6.90 -13.80
C THR A 320 14.10 -6.45 -12.75
N GLY A 321 13.89 -7.26 -11.70
CA GLY A 321 13.12 -6.87 -10.52
C GLY A 321 13.71 -5.66 -9.80
N ILE A 322 15.03 -5.62 -9.61
CA ILE A 322 15.73 -4.44 -9.07
C ILE A 322 15.53 -3.24 -9.99
N LEU A 323 15.59 -3.44 -11.32
CA LEU A 323 15.50 -2.39 -12.31
C LEU A 323 14.11 -1.70 -12.31
N TRP A 324 13.02 -2.40 -11.97
CA TRP A 324 11.70 -1.76 -11.84
C TRP A 324 11.37 -1.34 -10.40
N LEU A 325 11.88 -2.02 -9.36
CA LEU A 325 11.60 -1.66 -7.96
C LEU A 325 12.40 -0.43 -7.47
N ALA A 326 13.66 -0.28 -7.90
CA ALA A 326 14.44 0.89 -7.50
C ALA A 326 13.82 2.23 -7.97
N PRO A 327 13.33 2.37 -9.21
CA PRO A 327 12.59 3.55 -9.63
C PRO A 327 11.32 3.82 -8.83
N ILE A 328 10.62 2.80 -8.33
CA ILE A 328 9.44 2.98 -7.45
C ILE A 328 9.82 3.75 -6.20
N SER A 329 10.95 3.45 -5.58
CA SER A 329 11.44 4.20 -4.41
C SER A 329 11.66 5.67 -4.74
N ALA A 330 12.30 5.97 -5.89
CA ALA A 330 12.50 7.35 -6.34
C ALA A 330 11.18 8.08 -6.63
N TRP A 331 10.25 7.40 -7.31
CA TRP A 331 8.90 7.88 -7.57
C TRP A 331 8.16 8.24 -6.28
N THR A 332 8.12 7.30 -5.32
CA THR A 332 7.42 7.48 -4.06
C THR A 332 7.98 8.64 -3.23
N ILE A 333 9.31 8.74 -3.13
CA ILE A 333 9.98 9.84 -2.44
C ILE A 333 9.66 11.17 -3.11
N ALA A 334 9.80 11.25 -4.44
CA ALA A 334 9.60 12.48 -5.18
C ALA A 334 8.13 12.95 -5.14
N THR A 335 7.17 12.06 -5.41
CA THR A 335 5.74 12.42 -5.45
C THR A 335 5.16 12.70 -4.08
N SER A 336 5.57 11.97 -3.03
CA SER A 336 5.16 12.24 -1.64
C SER A 336 5.65 13.60 -1.15
N ALA A 337 6.86 13.98 -1.48
CA ALA A 337 7.37 15.30 -1.17
C ALA A 337 6.67 16.38 -2.00
N TRP A 338 6.45 16.13 -3.30
CA TRP A 338 5.81 17.09 -4.21
C TRP A 338 4.37 17.39 -3.84
N THR A 339 3.58 16.38 -3.51
CA THR A 339 2.20 16.57 -3.04
C THR A 339 2.12 17.38 -1.78
N LYS A 340 3.01 17.11 -0.79
CA LYS A 340 3.04 17.86 0.48
C LYS A 340 3.39 19.34 0.29
N ASP A 341 4.27 19.66 -0.68
CA ASP A 341 4.63 21.06 -0.98
C ASP A 341 3.49 21.83 -1.67
N LEU A 342 2.64 21.12 -2.42
CA LEU A 342 1.50 21.70 -3.11
C LEU A 342 0.25 21.81 -2.23
N PHE A 343 0.27 21.24 -1.01
CA PHE A 343 -0.83 21.35 -0.07
C PHE A 343 -0.93 22.75 0.53
N PRO A 344 -2.14 23.34 0.60
CA PRO A 344 -2.39 24.52 1.40
C PRO A 344 -2.05 24.25 2.88
N GLU A 345 -1.32 25.16 3.52
CA GLU A 345 -0.82 24.97 4.90
C GLU A 345 -1.94 24.76 5.92
N ASP A 346 -3.09 25.42 5.73
CA ASP A 346 -4.26 25.40 6.61
C ASP A 346 -5.09 24.11 6.49
N LYS A 347 -4.86 23.24 5.48
CA LYS A 347 -5.74 22.10 5.14
C LYS A 347 -5.02 20.77 4.87
N ARG A 348 -3.81 20.60 5.36
CA ARG A 348 -2.98 19.40 5.10
C ARG A 348 -3.69 18.06 5.38
N GLY A 349 -4.51 18.00 6.42
CA GLY A 349 -5.27 16.77 6.76
C GLY A 349 -6.36 16.42 5.76
N GLN A 350 -7.06 17.42 5.21
CA GLN A 350 -8.12 17.21 4.22
C GLN A 350 -7.55 16.72 2.89
N PHE A 351 -6.39 17.24 2.47
CA PHE A 351 -5.72 16.83 1.25
C PHE A 351 -5.13 15.42 1.32
N GLY A 352 -4.83 14.90 2.52
CA GLY A 352 -4.47 13.49 2.73
C GLY A 352 -5.53 12.52 2.22
N GLY A 353 -6.82 12.82 2.41
CA GLY A 353 -7.94 12.01 1.89
C GLY A 353 -7.98 11.95 0.36
N TYR A 354 -7.65 13.07 -0.33
CA TYR A 354 -7.55 13.05 -1.80
C TYR A 354 -6.40 12.18 -2.28
N VAL A 355 -5.24 12.23 -1.62
CA VAL A 355 -4.11 11.37 -1.97
C VAL A 355 -4.52 9.90 -1.86
N ILE A 356 -5.19 9.49 -0.79
CA ILE A 356 -5.68 8.11 -0.61
C ILE A 356 -6.67 7.74 -1.72
N MET A 357 -7.62 8.61 -2.05
CA MET A 357 -8.59 8.35 -3.12
C MET A 357 -7.90 8.15 -4.48
N PHE A 358 -6.94 9.02 -4.83
CA PHE A 358 -6.20 8.94 -6.09
C PHE A 358 -5.15 7.82 -6.13
N SER A 359 -4.57 7.44 -4.99
CA SER A 359 -3.53 6.39 -4.91
C SER A 359 -4.07 5.00 -4.59
N VAL A 360 -5.29 4.88 -4.04
CA VAL A 360 -5.88 3.59 -3.67
C VAL A 360 -7.14 3.32 -4.49
N ALA A 361 -8.24 4.07 -4.29
CA ALA A 361 -9.50 3.74 -4.94
C ALA A 361 -9.42 3.80 -6.48
N PHE A 362 -8.83 4.86 -7.03
CA PHE A 362 -8.73 5.05 -8.48
C PHE A 362 -7.64 4.20 -9.15
N THR A 363 -6.80 3.52 -8.37
CA THR A 363 -5.76 2.62 -8.89
C THR A 363 -6.14 1.16 -8.75
N MET A 364 -6.58 0.75 -7.57
CA MET A 364 -6.83 -0.66 -7.23
C MET A 364 -8.20 -1.16 -7.74
N VAL A 365 -9.04 -0.30 -8.32
CA VAL A 365 -10.24 -0.74 -9.02
C VAL A 365 -9.95 -1.02 -10.50
N PRO A 366 -9.50 -0.04 -11.33
CA PRO A 366 -9.31 -0.28 -12.75
C PRO A 366 -8.08 -1.14 -13.06
N GLY A 367 -7.00 -1.06 -12.28
CA GLY A 367 -5.77 -1.80 -12.54
C GLY A 367 -5.95 -3.32 -12.54
N PRO A 368 -6.43 -3.94 -11.45
CA PRO A 368 -6.67 -5.38 -11.39
C PRO A 368 -7.73 -5.86 -12.39
N LEU A 369 -8.75 -5.06 -12.67
CA LEU A 369 -9.74 -5.39 -13.71
C LEU A 369 -9.09 -5.49 -15.10
N LEU A 370 -8.20 -4.55 -15.44
CA LEU A 370 -7.43 -4.60 -16.67
C LEU A 370 -6.48 -5.81 -16.70
N GLY A 371 -5.77 -6.10 -15.60
CA GLY A 371 -4.92 -7.28 -15.47
C GLY A 371 -5.67 -8.60 -15.61
N SER A 372 -6.85 -8.69 -15.02
CA SER A 372 -7.76 -9.82 -15.15
C SER A 372 -8.22 -10.00 -16.60
N TRP A 373 -8.67 -8.91 -17.24
CA TRP A 373 -9.08 -8.94 -18.64
C TRP A 373 -7.94 -9.38 -19.58
N LEU A 374 -6.74 -8.85 -19.39
CA LEU A 374 -5.56 -9.27 -20.17
C LEU A 374 -5.27 -10.77 -19.98
N THR A 375 -5.39 -11.26 -18.74
CA THR A 375 -5.14 -12.67 -18.42
C THR A 375 -6.22 -13.58 -19.01
N THR A 376 -7.50 -13.18 -19.00
CA THR A 376 -8.57 -13.99 -19.59
C THR A 376 -8.58 -13.96 -21.10
N ALA A 377 -8.26 -12.80 -21.71
CA ALA A 377 -8.31 -12.65 -23.17
C ALA A 377 -7.04 -13.14 -23.89
N PHE A 378 -5.86 -13.02 -23.26
CA PHE A 378 -4.56 -13.29 -23.86
C PHE A 378 -3.67 -14.21 -23.03
N GLY A 379 -4.18 -14.76 -21.93
CA GLY A 379 -3.46 -15.73 -21.09
C GLY A 379 -3.47 -17.12 -21.70
N ILE A 380 -2.78 -18.05 -21.01
CA ILE A 380 -2.80 -19.45 -21.39
C ILE A 380 -4.04 -20.11 -20.80
N HIS A 381 -4.92 -20.59 -21.68
CA HIS A 381 -6.07 -21.40 -21.28
C HIS A 381 -5.63 -22.82 -20.99
N THR A 382 -5.98 -23.35 -19.84
CA THR A 382 -5.68 -24.72 -19.41
C THR A 382 -6.75 -25.22 -18.43
N VAL A 383 -6.58 -26.44 -17.94
CA VAL A 383 -7.42 -26.99 -16.87
C VAL A 383 -6.51 -27.28 -15.67
N LEU A 384 -6.83 -26.67 -14.54
CA LEU A 384 -6.16 -26.92 -13.26
C LEU A 384 -7.20 -27.43 -12.26
N ASN A 385 -6.92 -28.56 -11.62
CA ASN A 385 -7.82 -29.19 -10.63
C ASN A 385 -9.26 -29.41 -11.13
N GLY A 386 -9.43 -29.69 -12.44
CA GLY A 386 -10.76 -29.89 -13.05
C GLY A 386 -11.55 -28.61 -13.32
N GLN A 387 -10.96 -27.46 -13.20
CA GLN A 387 -11.55 -26.14 -13.51
C GLN A 387 -10.84 -25.47 -14.67
N GLU A 388 -11.58 -24.69 -15.46
CA GLU A 388 -10.97 -23.79 -16.45
C GLU A 388 -10.03 -22.81 -15.77
N ALA A 389 -8.81 -22.71 -16.27
CA ALA A 389 -7.76 -21.88 -15.70
C ALA A 389 -7.19 -20.91 -16.74
N TYR A 390 -6.87 -19.71 -16.30
CA TYR A 390 -6.27 -18.66 -17.12
C TYR A 390 -4.95 -18.26 -16.47
N ILE A 391 -3.82 -18.61 -17.09
CA ILE A 391 -2.49 -18.28 -16.55
C ILE A 391 -2.04 -16.94 -17.15
N PRO A 392 -1.66 -15.97 -16.31
CA PRO A 392 -1.14 -14.69 -16.78
C PRO A 392 0.18 -14.90 -17.56
N THR A 393 0.34 -14.15 -18.65
CA THR A 393 1.51 -14.19 -19.55
C THR A 393 2.37 -12.92 -19.36
N PRO A 394 3.56 -12.85 -19.97
CA PRO A 394 4.40 -11.65 -19.97
C PRO A 394 3.68 -10.37 -20.41
N LEU A 395 2.58 -10.47 -21.14
CA LEU A 395 1.80 -9.35 -21.65
C LEU A 395 1.33 -8.40 -20.53
N ILE A 396 1.00 -8.91 -19.33
CA ILE A 396 0.58 -8.04 -18.21
C ILE A 396 1.66 -7.03 -17.82
N PHE A 397 2.94 -7.43 -17.87
CA PHE A 397 4.08 -6.55 -17.58
C PHE A 397 4.37 -5.60 -18.73
N GLN A 398 4.21 -6.05 -19.99
CA GLN A 398 4.41 -5.22 -21.17
C GLN A 398 3.35 -4.10 -21.24
N VAL A 399 2.08 -4.44 -20.99
CA VAL A 399 1.00 -3.45 -20.90
C VAL A 399 1.22 -2.50 -19.72
N ALA A 400 1.63 -3.03 -18.56
CA ALA A 400 1.98 -2.21 -17.40
C ALA A 400 3.13 -1.23 -17.72
N ALA A 401 4.18 -1.68 -18.42
CA ALA A 401 5.28 -0.82 -18.85
C ALA A 401 4.79 0.35 -19.73
N ILE A 402 3.92 0.07 -20.71
CA ILE A 402 3.33 1.10 -21.56
C ILE A 402 2.42 2.03 -20.74
N ALA A 403 1.58 1.47 -19.87
CA ALA A 403 0.68 2.24 -19.01
C ALA A 403 1.45 3.15 -18.03
N THR A 404 2.61 2.71 -17.50
CA THR A 404 3.47 3.53 -16.65
C THR A 404 3.93 4.80 -17.38
N LEU A 405 4.22 4.73 -18.68
CA LEU A 405 4.61 5.89 -19.48
C LEU A 405 3.50 6.94 -19.59
N LEU A 406 2.22 6.57 -19.46
CA LEU A 406 1.12 7.54 -19.49
C LEU A 406 1.22 8.54 -18.32
N ALA A 407 1.84 8.17 -17.20
CA ALA A 407 2.06 9.08 -16.09
C ALA A 407 3.02 10.24 -16.44
N LEU A 408 3.81 10.14 -17.54
CA LEU A 408 4.62 11.24 -18.03
C LEU A 408 3.77 12.42 -18.52
N ILE A 409 2.58 12.16 -19.07
CA ILE A 409 1.74 13.22 -19.67
C ILE A 409 1.44 14.33 -18.65
N PRO A 410 0.80 14.04 -17.49
CA PRO A 410 0.53 15.09 -16.51
C PRO A 410 1.82 15.67 -15.89
N ILE A 411 2.88 14.87 -15.70
CA ILE A 411 4.14 15.36 -15.14
C ILE A 411 4.82 16.38 -16.07
N LEU A 412 4.80 16.16 -17.37
CA LEU A 412 5.37 17.09 -18.34
C LEU A 412 4.59 18.41 -18.42
N MET A 413 3.28 18.38 -18.17
CA MET A 413 2.41 19.57 -18.16
C MET A 413 2.65 20.49 -16.95
N ILE A 414 3.29 20.03 -15.89
CA ILE A 414 3.62 20.85 -14.71
C ILE A 414 4.77 21.80 -15.07
N LYS A 415 4.60 23.09 -14.83
CA LYS A 415 5.66 24.07 -15.02
C LYS A 415 6.73 23.89 -13.93
N THR A 416 8.02 23.84 -14.35
CA THR A 416 9.13 23.77 -13.40
C THR A 416 9.20 25.10 -12.64
N GLN A 417 8.88 25.11 -11.36
CA GLN A 417 9.17 26.26 -10.50
C GLN A 417 10.69 26.41 -10.42
N LYS A 418 11.21 27.56 -10.85
CA LYS A 418 12.59 27.94 -10.54
C LYS A 418 12.73 27.97 -9.02
N LYS A 419 13.71 27.25 -8.48
CA LYS A 419 14.09 27.32 -7.06
C LYS A 419 14.24 28.80 -6.72
N ASN A 420 13.31 29.39 -5.94
CA ASN A 420 13.47 30.75 -5.44
C ASN A 420 14.82 30.80 -4.71
N GLN A 421 15.67 31.68 -5.15
CA GLN A 421 16.89 32.01 -4.40
C GLN A 421 16.47 32.39 -2.97
N PRO A 422 17.26 32.04 -1.95
CA PRO A 422 16.98 32.47 -0.59
C PRO A 422 16.77 33.99 -0.61
N VAL A 423 15.66 34.46 0.00
CA VAL A 423 15.42 35.88 0.22
C VAL A 423 16.62 36.38 1.02
N THR A 424 17.49 37.13 0.37
CA THR A 424 18.54 37.88 1.03
C THR A 424 17.82 38.90 1.88
N ILE A 425 17.81 38.72 3.19
CA ILE A 425 17.38 39.72 4.15
C ILE A 425 18.34 40.90 3.94
N GLN A 426 17.91 41.88 3.15
CA GLN A 426 18.58 43.15 3.11
C GLN A 426 18.34 43.80 4.47
N ASP A 427 19.45 44.04 5.16
CA ASP A 427 19.52 44.87 6.35
C ASP A 427 18.76 46.18 6.10
N GLU A 428 17.59 46.33 6.68
CA GLU A 428 17.04 47.67 6.91
C GLU A 428 17.94 48.38 7.93
N LYS A 429 18.92 49.09 7.37
CA LYS A 429 19.65 50.12 8.14
C LYS A 429 18.64 51.13 8.63
N VAL A 430 18.49 51.13 9.93
CA VAL A 430 17.93 52.20 10.74
C VAL A 430 18.45 53.56 10.25
N LYS A 431 17.52 54.47 9.93
CA LYS A 431 17.66 55.90 10.12
C LYS A 431 16.49 56.43 10.92
#